data_afc63d8a49fe641fd273e892c8760ee6
#
_entry.id   afc63d8a49fe641fd273e892c8760ee6
#
_cell.length_a   1.000
_cell.length_b   1.000
_cell.length_c   1.000
_cell.angle_alpha   90.00
_cell.angle_beta   90.00
_cell.angle_gamma   90.00
#
_symmetry.space_group_name_H-M   'P 1'
#
loop_
_entity.id
_entity.type
_entity.pdbx_description
1 polymer ?
#
loop_
_entity_poly.entity_id
_entity_poly.type
_entity_poly.pdbx_seq_one_letter_code
_entity_poly.pdbx_strand_id
1 'polypeptide(L)'
;GSEYHVRALVDQLKKHGFSTELVRLPFKEYPVEEILPHAAAWRLIDLSESNGDPIDLVIGTKFPTYFVRHHNKVVWLIHQCRPAYELCGTKFSNFNHADKDVGVRERIIDLDRQMLGECHKRFTNAANTATRLRHFNGLDAEPLYHPPQLADRLRPGEYGDYVLSVGRLEPIKRIDLALRAMQYVDPPTRLVVVGNGSQRKALETLAVTLQVSDRVTFLGQVNDTQLIDLYAGALTVLYAPYDEDYGYITLEAFLSRKPVITATDSGGTLEFVRDGVNGIVCEPTA
;
A
#
# COMPACT_ATOMS: atom_id res chain seq x y z
N GLY A 1 2.16 -3.05 5.12
CA GLY A 1 2.31 -1.60 4.88
C GLY A 1 1.64 -0.76 5.94
N SER A 2 0.32 -0.57 5.88
CA SER A 2 -0.40 0.35 6.80
C SER A 2 -0.24 0.03 8.28
N GLU A 3 -0.23 -1.24 8.66
CA GLU A 3 -0.07 -1.62 10.07
C GLU A 3 1.32 -1.28 10.62
N TYR A 4 2.37 -1.42 9.80
CA TYR A 4 3.71 -1.02 10.18
C TYR A 4 3.83 0.47 10.39
N HIS A 5 3.28 1.26 9.46
CA HIS A 5 3.27 2.71 9.58
C HIS A 5 2.61 3.17 10.87
N VAL A 6 1.42 2.65 11.18
CA VAL A 6 0.68 3.03 12.41
C VAL A 6 1.43 2.60 13.67
N ARG A 7 2.00 1.40 13.71
CA ARG A 7 2.81 0.96 14.87
C ARG A 7 4.06 1.81 15.04
N ALA A 8 4.80 2.06 13.94
CA ALA A 8 5.98 2.92 13.98
C ALA A 8 5.65 4.34 14.45
N LEU A 9 4.52 4.90 14.03
CA LEU A 9 4.04 6.21 14.51
C LEU A 9 3.81 6.19 16.02
N VAL A 10 3.09 5.19 16.54
CA VAL A 10 2.86 5.04 17.99
C VAL A 10 4.18 4.93 18.75
N ASP A 11 5.10 4.10 18.27
CA ASP A 11 6.41 3.89 18.92
C ASP A 11 7.25 5.16 18.92
N GLN A 12 7.26 5.93 17.82
CA GLN A 12 7.98 7.19 17.76
C GLN A 12 7.36 8.25 18.67
N LEU A 13 6.04 8.38 18.70
CA LEU A 13 5.37 9.30 19.60
C LEU A 13 5.70 9.00 21.08
N LYS A 14 5.67 7.71 21.48
CA LYS A 14 6.07 7.30 22.83
C LYS A 14 7.54 7.62 23.14
N LYS A 15 8.45 7.39 22.19
CA LYS A 15 9.88 7.76 22.33
C LYS A 15 10.09 9.27 22.51
N HIS A 16 9.21 10.08 21.95
CA HIS A 16 9.23 11.54 22.12
C HIS A 16 8.43 12.05 23.32
N GLY A 17 8.00 11.16 24.21
CA GLY A 17 7.36 11.52 25.48
C GLY A 17 5.84 11.71 25.42
N PHE A 18 5.19 11.39 24.31
CA PHE A 18 3.74 11.46 24.20
C PHE A 18 3.08 10.19 24.76
N SER A 19 2.08 10.34 25.63
CA SER A 19 1.18 9.26 25.99
C SER A 19 0.33 8.91 24.76
N THR A 20 0.46 7.67 24.26
CA THR A 20 -0.15 7.31 22.99
C THR A 20 -0.75 5.92 23.05
N GLU A 21 -1.98 5.78 22.58
CA GLU A 21 -2.68 4.51 22.45
C GLU A 21 -3.19 4.29 21.03
N LEU A 22 -3.32 3.02 20.66
CA LEU A 22 -3.83 2.60 19.36
C LEU A 22 -5.25 2.03 19.50
N VAL A 23 -6.22 2.79 19.01
CA VAL A 23 -7.62 2.34 18.94
C VAL A 23 -7.87 1.56 17.67
N ARG A 24 -8.48 0.39 17.78
CA ARG A 24 -8.82 -0.48 16.65
C ARG A 24 -10.26 -0.98 16.80
N LEU A 25 -10.99 -0.91 15.70
CA LEU A 25 -12.30 -1.57 15.60
C LEU A 25 -12.26 -2.63 14.49
N PRO A 26 -12.99 -3.73 14.65
CA PRO A 26 -13.26 -4.65 13.55
C PRO A 26 -13.94 -3.90 12.40
N PHE A 27 -13.47 -4.13 11.18
CA PHE A 27 -14.04 -3.53 9.98
C PHE A 27 -14.35 -4.60 8.95
N LYS A 28 -15.56 -4.55 8.39
CA LYS A 28 -16.07 -5.50 7.40
C LYS A 28 -16.33 -4.76 6.08
N GLU A 29 -15.67 -5.23 5.03
CA GLU A 29 -15.74 -4.63 3.69
C GLU A 29 -16.71 -5.37 2.76
N TYR A 30 -17.24 -6.50 3.19
CA TYR A 30 -18.09 -7.37 2.38
C TYR A 30 -19.21 -8.01 3.21
N PRO A 31 -20.43 -8.06 2.67
CA PRO A 31 -20.85 -7.42 1.42
C PRO A 31 -20.79 -5.87 1.49
N VAL A 32 -20.91 -5.19 0.33
CA VAL A 32 -20.69 -3.72 0.20
C VAL A 32 -21.57 -2.91 1.14
N GLU A 33 -22.78 -3.41 1.41
CA GLU A 33 -23.77 -2.79 2.28
C GLU A 33 -23.32 -2.68 3.74
N GLU A 34 -22.37 -3.53 4.16
CA GLU A 34 -21.81 -3.53 5.52
C GLU A 34 -20.81 -2.39 5.76
N ILE A 35 -20.28 -1.81 4.71
CA ILE A 35 -19.22 -0.80 4.81
C ILE A 35 -19.69 0.42 5.60
N LEU A 36 -20.88 0.96 5.27
CA LEU A 36 -21.41 2.17 5.91
C LEU A 36 -21.77 1.95 7.39
N PRO A 37 -22.46 0.84 7.80
CA PRO A 37 -22.67 0.54 9.22
C PRO A 37 -21.36 0.44 10.01
N HIS A 38 -20.34 -0.23 9.47
CA HIS A 38 -19.03 -0.32 10.13
C HIS A 38 -18.29 1.00 10.18
N ALA A 39 -18.39 1.84 9.15
CA ALA A 39 -17.84 3.20 9.18
C ALA A 39 -18.55 4.08 10.22
N ALA A 40 -19.88 3.96 10.34
CA ALA A 40 -20.66 4.69 11.32
C ALA A 40 -20.29 4.34 12.77
N ALA A 41 -19.82 3.14 13.05
CA ALA A 41 -19.36 2.74 14.38
C ALA A 41 -18.27 3.68 14.91
N TRP A 42 -17.34 4.15 14.06
CA TRP A 42 -16.33 5.12 14.43
C TRP A 42 -16.92 6.47 14.85
N ARG A 43 -18.08 6.85 14.30
CA ARG A 43 -18.75 8.10 14.63
C ARG A 43 -19.39 8.10 16.03
N LEU A 44 -19.65 6.91 16.57
CA LEU A 44 -20.29 6.70 17.87
C LEU A 44 -19.27 6.61 19.02
N ILE A 45 -17.99 6.48 18.71
CA ILE A 45 -16.94 6.40 19.73
C ILE A 45 -16.65 7.81 20.28
N ASP A 46 -16.66 7.90 21.59
CA ASP A 46 -16.15 9.07 22.31
C ASP A 46 -14.67 8.86 22.62
N LEU A 47 -13.83 9.74 22.11
CA LEU A 47 -12.39 9.81 22.39
C LEU A 47 -12.02 11.17 22.99
N SER A 48 -12.92 11.79 23.75
CA SER A 48 -12.63 13.04 24.46
C SER A 48 -11.71 12.83 25.66
N GLU A 49 -11.81 11.66 26.30
CA GLU A 49 -11.00 11.28 27.48
C GLU A 49 -10.75 9.77 27.52
N SER A 50 -9.75 9.38 28.32
CA SER A 50 -9.47 7.99 28.68
C SER A 50 -9.22 7.92 30.19
N ASN A 51 -10.09 7.22 30.93
CA ASN A 51 -10.03 7.09 32.39
C ASN A 51 -9.98 8.44 33.17
N GLY A 52 -10.63 9.46 32.62
CA GLY A 52 -10.65 10.80 33.20
C GLY A 52 -9.52 11.73 32.73
N ASP A 53 -8.57 11.23 31.98
CA ASP A 53 -7.51 12.02 31.35
C ASP A 53 -7.96 12.51 29.97
N PRO A 54 -7.94 13.82 29.66
CA PRO A 54 -8.30 14.35 28.36
C PRO A 54 -7.40 13.80 27.25
N ILE A 55 -7.98 13.52 26.09
CA ILE A 55 -7.22 13.18 24.88
C ILE A 55 -7.00 14.46 24.07
N ASP A 56 -5.74 14.86 23.92
CA ASP A 56 -5.37 16.14 23.29
C ASP A 56 -5.49 16.09 21.75
N LEU A 57 -5.27 14.92 21.14
CA LEU A 57 -5.19 14.78 19.70
C LEU A 57 -5.62 13.38 19.25
N VAL A 58 -6.42 13.31 18.20
CA VAL A 58 -6.72 12.07 17.50
C VAL A 58 -6.14 12.11 16.08
N ILE A 59 -5.42 11.05 15.70
CA ILE A 59 -4.83 10.88 14.37
C ILE A 59 -5.56 9.74 13.62
N GLY A 60 -6.40 10.08 12.65
CA GLY A 60 -6.99 9.13 11.71
C GLY A 60 -5.95 8.70 10.66
N THR A 61 -5.96 7.43 10.23
CA THR A 61 -4.93 6.91 9.32
C THR A 61 -5.47 6.32 8.03
N LYS A 62 -6.59 5.66 8.04
CA LYS A 62 -7.21 5.06 6.86
C LYS A 62 -8.73 5.02 7.02
N PHE A 63 -9.44 4.79 5.94
CA PHE A 63 -10.88 4.54 6.00
C PHE A 63 -11.21 3.39 6.97
N PRO A 64 -12.18 3.54 7.85
CA PRO A 64 -12.96 4.74 8.19
C PRO A 64 -12.52 5.43 9.50
N THR A 65 -11.26 5.28 9.96
CA THR A 65 -10.81 5.75 11.29
C THR A 65 -10.99 7.26 11.50
N TYR A 66 -10.95 8.07 10.44
CA TYR A 66 -11.17 9.51 10.51
C TYR A 66 -12.64 9.94 10.68
N PHE A 67 -13.57 8.97 10.76
CA PHE A 67 -14.98 9.24 11.09
C PHE A 67 -15.18 9.61 12.55
N VAL A 68 -14.24 9.29 13.42
CA VAL A 68 -14.29 9.62 14.85
C VAL A 68 -14.52 11.13 15.07
N ARG A 69 -15.27 11.47 16.15
CA ARG A 69 -15.45 12.84 16.59
C ARG A 69 -14.38 13.22 17.58
N HIS A 70 -13.69 14.33 17.33
CA HIS A 70 -12.77 14.91 18.27
C HIS A 70 -12.53 16.38 17.94
N HIS A 71 -12.41 17.24 18.97
CA HIS A 71 -12.20 18.68 18.80
C HIS A 71 -10.85 18.99 18.13
N ASN A 72 -9.84 18.17 18.32
CA ASN A 72 -8.52 18.29 17.71
C ASN A 72 -8.21 17.01 16.93
N LYS A 73 -8.76 16.90 15.73
CA LYS A 73 -8.60 15.76 14.84
C LYS A 73 -7.69 16.10 13.67
N VAL A 74 -6.69 15.30 13.43
CA VAL A 74 -5.87 15.31 12.20
C VAL A 74 -5.97 13.98 11.49
N VAL A 75 -5.61 13.94 10.23
CA VAL A 75 -5.49 12.69 9.47
C VAL A 75 -4.11 12.59 8.82
N TRP A 76 -3.51 11.42 8.94
CA TRP A 76 -2.39 11.00 8.09
C TRP A 76 -2.88 9.87 7.21
N LEU A 77 -3.54 10.25 6.10
CA LEU A 77 -4.29 9.34 5.25
C LEU A 77 -3.37 8.40 4.49
N ILE A 78 -3.53 7.11 4.71
CA ILE A 78 -2.86 6.05 3.96
C ILE A 78 -3.65 5.75 2.69
N HIS A 79 -4.96 5.56 2.83
CA HIS A 79 -5.91 5.39 1.72
C HIS A 79 -7.35 5.57 2.19
N GLN A 80 -8.22 5.92 1.26
CA GLN A 80 -9.67 5.87 1.38
C GLN A 80 -10.18 4.43 1.19
N CYS A 81 -11.47 4.24 1.04
CA CYS A 81 -12.06 2.95 0.66
C CYS A 81 -11.80 2.69 -0.84
N ARG A 82 -10.58 2.29 -1.21
CA ARG A 82 -10.10 2.16 -2.60
C ARG A 82 -11.07 1.47 -3.56
N PRO A 83 -11.77 0.38 -3.17
CA PRO A 83 -12.77 -0.24 -4.04
C PRO A 83 -13.86 0.72 -4.51
N ALA A 84 -14.24 1.70 -3.68
CA ALA A 84 -15.25 2.71 -4.02
C ALA A 84 -14.68 3.91 -4.81
N TYR A 85 -13.37 4.05 -4.90
CA TYR A 85 -12.66 5.15 -5.54
C TYR A 85 -12.04 4.74 -6.87
N GLU A 86 -10.74 4.81 -7.00
CA GLU A 86 -9.99 4.57 -8.22
C GLU A 86 -10.05 3.13 -8.73
N LEU A 87 -10.37 2.19 -7.85
CA LEU A 87 -10.52 0.78 -8.26
C LEU A 87 -11.93 0.45 -8.76
N CYS A 88 -12.93 1.31 -8.55
CA CYS A 88 -14.32 1.04 -8.95
C CYS A 88 -14.42 0.70 -10.44
N GLY A 89 -15.11 -0.39 -10.76
CA GLY A 89 -15.26 -0.89 -12.12
C GLY A 89 -14.04 -1.62 -12.70
N THR A 90 -12.93 -1.70 -11.95
CA THR A 90 -11.77 -2.51 -12.36
C THR A 90 -11.90 -3.95 -11.85
N LYS A 91 -11.10 -4.85 -12.40
CA LYS A 91 -10.98 -6.25 -11.92
C LYS A 91 -10.46 -6.38 -10.48
N PHE A 92 -10.03 -5.28 -9.86
CA PHE A 92 -9.48 -5.23 -8.51
C PHE A 92 -10.49 -4.76 -7.45
N SER A 93 -11.74 -4.48 -7.85
CA SER A 93 -12.79 -4.00 -6.97
C SER A 93 -13.99 -4.93 -6.93
N ASN A 94 -14.66 -4.94 -5.80
CA ASN A 94 -16.00 -5.51 -5.63
C ASN A 94 -17.11 -4.47 -5.90
N PHE A 95 -16.78 -3.20 -6.13
CA PHE A 95 -17.69 -2.17 -6.62
C PHE A 95 -17.69 -2.14 -8.14
N ASN A 96 -18.87 -2.01 -8.70
CA ASN A 96 -19.09 -1.82 -10.13
C ASN A 96 -20.06 -0.65 -10.38
N HIS A 97 -20.57 -0.53 -11.60
CA HIS A 97 -21.50 0.54 -11.98
C HIS A 97 -22.99 0.13 -11.88
N ALA A 98 -23.32 -0.93 -11.13
CA ALA A 98 -24.71 -1.28 -10.84
C ALA A 98 -25.31 -0.28 -9.84
N ASP A 99 -26.61 0.03 -9.98
CA ASP A 99 -27.30 1.06 -9.19
C ASP A 99 -27.07 0.96 -7.67
N LYS A 100 -27.08 -0.25 -7.13
CA LYS A 100 -26.84 -0.48 -5.71
C LYS A 100 -25.44 -0.07 -5.25
N ASP A 101 -24.42 -0.34 -6.08
CA ASP A 101 -23.01 -0.03 -5.78
C ASP A 101 -22.77 1.48 -5.94
N VAL A 102 -23.42 2.11 -6.94
CA VAL A 102 -23.34 3.56 -7.18
C VAL A 102 -23.85 4.33 -5.96
N GLY A 103 -25.01 3.97 -5.42
CA GLY A 103 -25.57 4.66 -4.25
C GLY A 103 -24.68 4.53 -3.00
N VAL A 104 -24.13 3.35 -2.74
CA VAL A 104 -23.18 3.16 -1.61
C VAL A 104 -21.89 3.94 -1.85
N ARG A 105 -21.35 3.90 -3.06
CA ARG A 105 -20.14 4.62 -3.46
C ARG A 105 -20.28 6.14 -3.27
N GLU A 106 -21.33 6.72 -3.79
CA GLU A 106 -21.60 8.16 -3.64
C GLU A 106 -21.70 8.55 -2.17
N ARG A 107 -22.39 7.74 -1.38
CA ARG A 107 -22.50 7.96 0.07
C ARG A 107 -21.17 7.88 0.79
N ILE A 108 -20.28 6.94 0.41
CA ILE A 108 -18.91 6.85 0.96
C ILE A 108 -18.13 8.12 0.62
N ILE A 109 -18.14 8.57 -0.64
CA ILE A 109 -17.42 9.76 -1.10
C ILE A 109 -17.90 11.02 -0.37
N ASP A 110 -19.22 11.18 -0.21
CA ASP A 110 -19.79 12.33 0.50
C ASP A 110 -19.46 12.34 1.99
N LEU A 111 -19.56 11.17 2.64
CA LEU A 111 -19.18 11.04 4.05
C LEU A 111 -17.67 11.28 4.24
N ASP A 112 -16.83 10.75 3.38
CA ASP A 112 -15.39 10.99 3.43
C ASP A 112 -15.09 12.50 3.28
N ARG A 113 -15.74 13.19 2.35
CA ARG A 113 -15.59 14.64 2.19
C ARG A 113 -15.94 15.39 3.48
N GLN A 114 -17.03 15.01 4.14
CA GLN A 114 -17.45 15.61 5.40
C GLN A 114 -16.48 15.31 6.54
N MET A 115 -16.15 14.02 6.74
CA MET A 115 -15.33 13.57 7.88
C MET A 115 -13.87 14.02 7.78
N LEU A 116 -13.31 14.02 6.58
CA LEU A 116 -11.97 14.55 6.31
C LEU A 116 -11.95 16.08 6.34
N GLY A 117 -13.07 16.73 5.98
CA GLY A 117 -13.27 18.18 6.11
C GLY A 117 -13.23 18.67 7.55
N GLU A 118 -13.62 17.84 8.52
CA GLU A 118 -13.55 18.15 9.96
C GLU A 118 -12.11 18.13 10.51
N CYS A 119 -11.14 17.56 9.79
CA CYS A 119 -9.76 17.49 10.26
C CYS A 119 -9.08 18.86 10.19
N HIS A 120 -8.44 19.29 11.27
CA HIS A 120 -7.66 20.53 11.32
C HIS A 120 -6.50 20.54 10.33
N LYS A 121 -5.84 19.39 10.17
CA LYS A 121 -4.81 19.17 9.17
C LYS A 121 -4.99 17.81 8.51
N ARG A 122 -4.62 17.76 7.25
CA ARG A 122 -4.66 16.55 6.43
C ARG A 122 -3.29 16.32 5.84
N PHE A 123 -2.72 15.19 6.19
CA PHE A 123 -1.51 14.64 5.60
C PHE A 123 -1.86 13.36 4.84
N THR A 124 -1.06 13.03 3.84
CA THR A 124 -1.12 11.76 3.13
C THR A 124 0.24 11.07 3.16
N ASN A 125 0.26 9.76 3.00
CA ASN A 125 1.52 9.01 2.93
C ASN A 125 2.30 9.25 1.63
N ALA A 126 1.65 9.79 0.58
CA ALA A 126 2.23 9.99 -0.74
C ALA A 126 1.49 11.09 -1.51
N ALA A 127 2.12 11.69 -2.51
CA ALA A 127 1.48 12.67 -3.41
C ALA A 127 0.37 12.01 -4.25
N ASN A 128 0.52 10.73 -4.62
CA ASN A 128 -0.54 9.96 -5.29
C ASN A 128 -1.84 9.94 -4.46
N THR A 129 -1.72 9.67 -3.16
CA THR A 129 -2.88 9.70 -2.24
C THR A 129 -3.46 11.11 -2.09
N ALA A 130 -2.63 12.16 -2.06
CA ALA A 130 -3.08 13.54 -2.03
C ALA A 130 -3.84 13.93 -3.32
N THR A 131 -3.33 13.52 -4.46
CA THR A 131 -3.97 13.75 -5.77
C THR A 131 -5.33 13.05 -5.84
N ARG A 132 -5.42 11.82 -5.35
CA ARG A 132 -6.66 11.06 -5.26
C ARG A 132 -7.67 11.74 -4.34
N LEU A 133 -7.24 12.22 -3.18
CA LEU A 133 -8.10 12.96 -2.24
C LEU A 133 -8.65 14.25 -2.87
N ARG A 134 -7.80 15.01 -3.56
CA ARG A 134 -8.22 16.22 -4.28
C ARG A 134 -9.22 15.89 -5.39
N HIS A 135 -8.94 14.87 -6.19
CA HIS A 135 -9.78 14.48 -7.33
C HIS A 135 -11.19 14.07 -6.90
N PHE A 136 -11.32 13.18 -5.91
CA PHE A 136 -12.62 12.62 -5.52
C PHE A 136 -13.35 13.43 -4.46
N ASN A 137 -12.65 14.08 -3.55
CA ASN A 137 -13.27 14.75 -2.40
C ASN A 137 -13.12 16.27 -2.44
N GLY A 138 -12.33 16.84 -3.36
CA GLY A 138 -12.06 18.27 -3.44
C GLY A 138 -11.28 18.82 -2.23
N LEU A 139 -10.53 17.97 -1.51
CA LEU A 139 -9.80 18.33 -0.33
C LEU A 139 -8.29 18.27 -0.58
N ASP A 140 -7.56 19.28 -0.11
CA ASP A 140 -6.12 19.31 -0.15
C ASP A 140 -5.52 18.61 1.07
N ALA A 141 -4.38 17.95 0.85
CA ALA A 141 -3.55 17.35 1.88
C ALA A 141 -2.07 17.48 1.52
N GLU A 142 -1.22 17.55 2.53
CA GLU A 142 0.22 17.62 2.39
C GLU A 142 0.82 16.21 2.43
N PRO A 143 1.62 15.81 1.42
CA PRO A 143 2.35 14.54 1.48
C PRO A 143 3.38 14.56 2.61
N LEU A 144 3.29 13.59 3.50
CA LEU A 144 4.23 13.38 4.61
C LEU A 144 4.78 11.96 4.51
N TYR A 145 5.95 11.84 3.90
CA TYR A 145 6.59 10.57 3.64
C TYR A 145 7.17 9.97 4.92
N HIS A 146 7.28 8.65 4.95
CA HIS A 146 7.82 7.92 6.09
C HIS A 146 8.73 6.77 5.63
N PRO A 147 9.76 6.40 6.41
CA PRO A 147 10.69 5.35 6.02
C PRO A 147 10.03 3.97 6.05
N PRO A 148 10.52 2.99 5.26
CA PRO A 148 10.14 1.59 5.42
C PRO A 148 10.67 1.02 6.73
N GLN A 149 10.06 -0.08 7.20
CA GLN A 149 10.37 -0.68 8.49
C GLN A 149 11.84 -1.05 8.68
N LEU A 150 12.50 -1.52 7.63
CA LEU A 150 13.88 -2.00 7.67
C LEU A 150 14.90 -0.94 7.23
N ALA A 151 14.52 0.34 7.20
CA ALA A 151 15.36 1.41 6.65
C ALA A 151 16.78 1.42 7.25
N ASP A 152 16.91 1.23 8.56
CA ASP A 152 18.18 1.24 9.28
C ASP A 152 19.01 -0.06 9.12
N ARG A 153 18.43 -1.10 8.52
CA ARG A 153 19.03 -2.42 8.37
C ARG A 153 19.33 -2.81 6.93
N LEU A 154 18.59 -2.23 5.98
CA LEU A 154 18.81 -2.46 4.56
C LEU A 154 20.21 -1.97 4.16
N ARG A 155 20.88 -2.73 3.33
CA ARG A 155 22.27 -2.50 2.95
C ARG A 155 22.54 -2.87 1.50
N PRO A 156 23.48 -2.22 0.85
CA PRO A 156 23.94 -2.63 -0.48
C PRO A 156 24.64 -3.99 -0.42
N GLY A 157 24.72 -4.66 -1.57
CA GLY A 157 25.48 -5.88 -1.79
C GLY A 157 25.79 -6.05 -3.27
N GLU A 158 26.60 -7.05 -3.58
CA GLU A 158 26.95 -7.38 -4.96
C GLU A 158 25.70 -7.76 -5.79
N TYR A 159 25.77 -7.46 -7.09
CA TYR A 159 24.71 -7.86 -8.00
C TYR A 159 24.74 -9.37 -8.25
N GLY A 160 23.65 -10.03 -7.92
CA GLY A 160 23.43 -11.43 -8.28
C GLY A 160 22.79 -11.58 -9.65
N ASP A 161 22.30 -12.79 -9.92
CA ASP A 161 21.72 -13.20 -11.20
C ASP A 161 20.18 -13.29 -11.18
N TYR A 162 19.51 -12.59 -10.26
CA TYR A 162 18.05 -12.67 -10.13
C TYR A 162 17.37 -11.31 -10.04
N VAL A 163 16.18 -11.26 -10.62
CA VAL A 163 15.18 -10.21 -10.41
C VAL A 163 14.40 -10.56 -9.14
N LEU A 164 14.27 -9.62 -8.22
CA LEU A 164 13.51 -9.81 -6.99
C LEU A 164 12.12 -9.18 -7.12
N SER A 165 11.07 -9.91 -6.76
CA SER A 165 9.71 -9.39 -6.62
C SER A 165 9.18 -9.68 -5.23
N VAL A 166 8.84 -8.64 -4.48
CA VAL A 166 8.40 -8.72 -3.08
C VAL A 166 6.97 -8.20 -2.94
N GLY A 167 6.13 -8.90 -2.18
CA GLY A 167 4.80 -8.41 -1.85
C GLY A 167 3.77 -9.50 -1.59
N ARG A 168 2.56 -9.06 -1.24
CA ARG A 168 1.43 -9.98 -1.17
C ARG A 168 1.10 -10.50 -2.57
N LEU A 169 0.87 -11.79 -2.71
CA LEU A 169 0.50 -12.39 -3.98
C LEU A 169 -1.00 -12.20 -4.25
N GLU A 170 -1.40 -10.93 -4.43
CA GLU A 170 -2.77 -10.52 -4.73
C GLU A 170 -2.85 -9.95 -6.16
N PRO A 171 -4.01 -10.02 -6.83
CA PRO A 171 -4.16 -9.60 -8.23
C PRO A 171 -3.62 -8.19 -8.50
N ILE A 172 -3.85 -7.25 -7.59
CA ILE A 172 -3.42 -5.85 -7.72
C ILE A 172 -1.88 -5.68 -7.72
N LYS A 173 -1.12 -6.68 -7.24
CA LYS A 173 0.35 -6.66 -7.24
C LYS A 173 0.97 -7.16 -8.55
N ARG A 174 0.17 -7.75 -9.41
CA ARG A 174 0.50 -8.12 -10.80
C ARG A 174 1.81 -8.90 -10.96
N ILE A 175 2.04 -9.89 -10.09
CA ILE A 175 3.21 -10.78 -10.19
C ILE A 175 3.17 -11.59 -11.51
N ASP A 176 2.01 -11.76 -12.10
CA ASP A 176 1.83 -12.37 -13.43
C ASP A 176 2.58 -11.61 -14.53
N LEU A 177 2.72 -10.29 -14.46
CA LEU A 177 3.56 -9.52 -15.40
C LEU A 177 5.03 -9.92 -15.29
N ALA A 178 5.55 -10.09 -14.07
CA ALA A 178 6.92 -10.55 -13.87
C ALA A 178 7.14 -11.93 -14.46
N LEU A 179 6.18 -12.86 -14.28
CA LEU A 179 6.27 -14.20 -14.85
C LEU A 179 6.26 -14.19 -16.38
N ARG A 180 5.38 -13.37 -16.98
CA ARG A 180 5.31 -13.22 -18.44
C ARG A 180 6.59 -12.60 -19.01
N ALA A 181 7.15 -11.61 -18.34
CA ALA A 181 8.40 -10.97 -18.74
C ALA A 181 9.57 -11.98 -18.78
N MET A 182 9.57 -13.01 -17.90
CA MET A 182 10.61 -14.04 -17.87
C MET A 182 10.71 -14.88 -19.17
N GLN A 183 9.69 -14.87 -20.03
CA GLN A 183 9.76 -15.51 -21.35
C GLN A 183 10.74 -14.81 -22.29
N TYR A 184 11.01 -13.52 -22.05
CA TYR A 184 11.84 -12.66 -22.89
C TYR A 184 13.21 -12.35 -22.25
N VAL A 185 13.45 -12.86 -21.04
CA VAL A 185 14.71 -12.67 -20.31
C VAL A 185 15.63 -13.85 -20.55
N ASP A 186 16.86 -13.58 -20.97
CA ASP A 186 17.86 -14.61 -21.24
C ASP A 186 18.37 -15.28 -19.96
N PRO A 187 18.68 -16.59 -20.01
CA PRO A 187 19.46 -17.25 -18.96
C PRO A 187 20.86 -16.60 -18.81
N PRO A 188 21.46 -16.61 -17.61
CA PRO A 188 21.05 -17.34 -16.41
C PRO A 188 20.08 -16.58 -15.48
N THR A 189 19.51 -15.46 -15.89
CA THR A 189 18.68 -14.60 -15.03
C THR A 189 17.46 -15.38 -14.48
N ARG A 190 17.26 -15.30 -13.19
CA ARG A 190 16.17 -15.93 -12.44
C ARG A 190 15.18 -14.90 -11.90
N LEU A 191 13.98 -15.33 -11.53
CA LEU A 191 13.01 -14.54 -10.80
C LEU A 191 12.81 -15.13 -9.39
N VAL A 192 13.03 -14.34 -8.36
CA VAL A 192 12.75 -14.71 -6.97
C VAL A 192 11.52 -13.94 -6.49
N VAL A 193 10.49 -14.66 -6.10
CA VAL A 193 9.22 -14.10 -5.62
C VAL A 193 9.09 -14.34 -4.13
N VAL A 194 8.94 -13.25 -3.36
CA VAL A 194 8.80 -13.27 -1.90
C VAL A 194 7.43 -12.80 -1.49
N GLY A 195 6.77 -13.57 -0.64
CA GLY A 195 5.46 -13.29 -0.08
C GLY A 195 4.44 -14.40 -0.31
N ASN A 196 3.27 -14.21 0.31
CA ASN A 196 2.11 -15.09 0.18
C ASN A 196 0.86 -14.30 -0.21
N GLY A 197 -0.16 -15.00 -0.69
CA GLY A 197 -1.44 -14.40 -1.05
C GLY A 197 -2.34 -15.36 -1.82
N SER A 198 -3.54 -14.89 -2.15
CA SER A 198 -4.60 -15.67 -2.79
C SER A 198 -4.18 -16.23 -4.15
N GLN A 199 -3.25 -15.56 -4.84
CA GLN A 199 -2.83 -15.93 -6.21
C GLN A 199 -1.68 -16.94 -6.26
N ARG A 200 -1.14 -17.39 -5.13
CA ARG A 200 0.05 -18.28 -5.08
C ARG A 200 -0.05 -19.45 -6.06
N LYS A 201 -1.11 -20.25 -5.95
CA LYS A 201 -1.31 -21.45 -6.81
C LYS A 201 -1.48 -21.09 -8.29
N ALA A 202 -2.23 -20.02 -8.57
CA ALA A 202 -2.45 -19.56 -9.94
C ALA A 202 -1.14 -19.09 -10.59
N LEU A 203 -0.29 -18.39 -9.84
CA LEU A 203 1.01 -17.93 -10.32
C LEU A 203 1.99 -19.07 -10.55
N GLU A 204 2.02 -20.08 -9.68
CA GLU A 204 2.82 -21.30 -9.89
C GLU A 204 2.38 -22.07 -11.16
N THR A 205 1.07 -22.21 -11.35
CA THR A 205 0.51 -22.81 -12.58
C THR A 205 0.86 -21.98 -13.82
N LEU A 206 0.78 -20.65 -13.71
CA LEU A 206 1.16 -19.76 -14.81
C LEU A 206 2.64 -19.93 -15.19
N ALA A 207 3.55 -20.03 -14.21
CA ALA A 207 4.97 -20.23 -14.48
C ALA A 207 5.26 -21.52 -15.25
N VAL A 208 4.52 -22.60 -14.95
CA VAL A 208 4.59 -23.87 -15.71
C VAL A 208 4.04 -23.69 -17.13
N THR A 209 2.88 -23.04 -17.28
CA THR A 209 2.25 -22.78 -18.58
C THR A 209 3.15 -21.93 -19.49
N LEU A 210 3.86 -20.96 -18.93
CA LEU A 210 4.81 -20.10 -19.64
C LEU A 210 6.18 -20.75 -19.87
N GLN A 211 6.39 -21.96 -19.37
CA GLN A 211 7.65 -22.72 -19.47
C GLN A 211 8.86 -21.97 -18.85
N VAL A 212 8.64 -21.27 -17.74
CA VAL A 212 9.67 -20.51 -17.02
C VAL A 212 9.87 -21.02 -15.58
N SER A 213 9.20 -22.08 -15.17
CA SER A 213 9.21 -22.61 -13.80
C SER A 213 10.59 -23.03 -13.30
N ASP A 214 11.50 -23.42 -14.18
CA ASP A 214 12.90 -23.74 -13.87
C ASP A 214 13.73 -22.53 -13.42
N ARG A 215 13.32 -21.34 -13.81
CA ARG A 215 13.97 -20.06 -13.46
C ARG A 215 13.20 -19.21 -12.46
N VAL A 216 12.07 -19.70 -11.93
CA VAL A 216 11.23 -18.96 -10.99
C VAL A 216 11.22 -19.67 -9.63
N THR A 217 11.57 -18.96 -8.59
CA THR A 217 11.52 -19.46 -7.22
C THR A 217 10.54 -18.66 -6.38
N PHE A 218 9.53 -19.33 -5.84
CA PHE A 218 8.59 -18.76 -4.90
C PHE A 218 8.99 -19.12 -3.47
N LEU A 219 9.57 -18.20 -2.73
CA LEU A 219 10.08 -18.44 -1.37
C LEU A 219 8.99 -18.42 -0.29
N GLY A 220 7.80 -17.86 -0.59
CA GLY A 220 6.81 -17.61 0.45
C GLY A 220 7.24 -16.47 1.37
N GLN A 221 6.82 -16.54 2.63
CA GLN A 221 7.18 -15.54 3.64
C GLN A 221 8.60 -15.82 4.16
N VAL A 222 9.43 -14.81 4.17
CA VAL A 222 10.80 -14.86 4.69
C VAL A 222 10.93 -13.97 5.93
N ASN A 223 11.94 -14.19 6.74
CA ASN A 223 12.26 -13.31 7.87
C ASN A 223 13.02 -12.06 7.39
N ASP A 224 13.15 -11.06 8.27
CA ASP A 224 13.80 -9.79 7.96
C ASP A 224 15.23 -9.95 7.44
N THR A 225 16.03 -10.83 8.05
CA THR A 225 17.42 -11.04 7.65
C THR A 225 17.50 -11.61 6.24
N GLN A 226 16.69 -12.61 5.94
CA GLN A 226 16.58 -13.17 4.60
C GLN A 226 16.13 -12.12 3.58
N LEU A 227 15.15 -11.27 3.95
CA LEU A 227 14.65 -10.22 3.07
C LEU A 227 15.74 -9.19 2.75
N ILE A 228 16.51 -8.77 3.76
CA ILE A 228 17.64 -7.85 3.59
C ILE A 228 18.70 -8.45 2.65
N ASP A 229 19.04 -9.72 2.83
CA ASP A 229 20.02 -10.41 1.99
C ASP A 229 19.51 -10.57 0.55
N LEU A 230 18.22 -10.84 0.37
CA LEU A 230 17.59 -10.90 -0.95
C LEU A 230 17.59 -9.55 -1.67
N TYR A 231 17.31 -8.46 -0.98
CA TYR A 231 17.48 -7.13 -1.57
C TYR A 231 18.94 -6.84 -1.90
N ALA A 232 19.85 -7.13 -0.98
CA ALA A 232 21.29 -6.85 -1.16
C ALA A 232 21.89 -7.62 -2.36
N GLY A 233 21.45 -8.86 -2.60
CA GLY A 233 21.93 -9.72 -3.68
C GLY A 233 21.13 -9.61 -5.00
N ALA A 234 20.08 -8.84 -5.08
CA ALA A 234 19.28 -8.73 -6.31
C ALA A 234 20.03 -8.02 -7.44
N LEU A 235 19.75 -8.40 -8.68
CA LEU A 235 20.15 -7.63 -9.87
C LEU A 235 19.30 -6.35 -9.98
N THR A 236 18.01 -6.50 -9.84
CA THR A 236 17.01 -5.44 -9.85
C THR A 236 15.77 -5.88 -9.08
N VAL A 237 14.92 -4.94 -8.72
CA VAL A 237 13.62 -5.23 -8.10
C VAL A 237 12.52 -4.91 -9.10
N LEU A 238 11.67 -5.89 -9.40
CA LEU A 238 10.48 -5.70 -10.23
C LEU A 238 9.27 -5.47 -9.32
N TYR A 239 8.73 -4.28 -9.36
CA TYR A 239 7.56 -3.89 -8.59
C TYR A 239 6.63 -3.04 -9.44
N ALA A 240 5.63 -3.68 -10.04
CA ALA A 240 4.69 -3.05 -10.96
C ALA A 240 3.22 -3.22 -10.51
N PRO A 241 2.85 -2.79 -9.28
CA PRO A 241 1.47 -2.87 -8.79
C PRO A 241 0.56 -1.95 -9.61
N TYR A 242 -0.75 -2.17 -9.52
CA TYR A 242 -1.71 -1.23 -10.07
C TYR A 242 -2.01 -0.13 -9.06
N ASP A 243 -1.76 1.13 -9.42
CA ASP A 243 -2.04 2.36 -8.66
C ASP A 243 -1.73 2.22 -7.15
N GLU A 244 -0.47 1.92 -6.82
CA GLU A 244 -0.02 1.77 -5.43
C GLU A 244 -0.12 3.09 -4.66
N ASP A 245 -0.46 3.01 -3.37
CA ASP A 245 -0.57 4.21 -2.54
C ASP A 245 0.80 4.85 -2.27
N TYR A 246 1.81 4.04 -1.87
CA TYR A 246 3.14 4.54 -1.49
C TYR A 246 4.30 3.75 -2.08
N GLY A 247 4.25 2.40 -2.01
CA GLY A 247 5.28 1.54 -2.61
C GLY A 247 6.57 1.39 -1.79
N TYR A 248 6.48 0.89 -0.56
CA TYR A 248 7.65 0.61 0.28
C TYR A 248 8.74 -0.20 -0.41
N ILE A 249 8.37 -1.17 -1.24
CA ILE A 249 9.29 -2.03 -1.98
C ILE A 249 10.28 -1.21 -2.81
N THR A 250 9.83 -0.10 -3.40
CA THR A 250 10.68 0.83 -4.15
C THR A 250 11.76 1.45 -3.26
N LEU A 251 11.37 1.91 -2.07
CA LEU A 251 12.30 2.52 -1.11
C LEU A 251 13.26 1.49 -0.52
N GLU A 252 12.79 0.28 -0.24
CA GLU A 252 13.62 -0.84 0.23
C GLU A 252 14.69 -1.23 -0.80
N ALA A 253 14.30 -1.26 -2.09
CA ALA A 253 15.23 -1.48 -3.19
C ALA A 253 16.30 -0.38 -3.25
N PHE A 254 15.90 0.90 -3.16
CA PHE A 254 16.85 2.02 -3.21
C PHE A 254 17.79 2.07 -2.01
N LEU A 255 17.30 1.76 -0.82
CA LEU A 255 18.15 1.62 0.38
C LEU A 255 19.17 0.49 0.23
N SER A 256 18.83 -0.52 -0.57
CA SER A 256 19.76 -1.60 -0.94
C SER A 256 20.58 -1.31 -2.21
N ARG A 257 20.50 -0.09 -2.75
CA ARG A 257 21.15 0.36 -4.00
C ARG A 257 20.79 -0.51 -5.21
N LYS A 258 19.54 -0.96 -5.30
CA LYS A 258 19.04 -1.75 -6.43
C LYS A 258 18.08 -0.91 -7.27
N PRO A 259 18.22 -0.92 -8.60
CA PRO A 259 17.27 -0.26 -9.50
C PRO A 259 15.91 -0.94 -9.45
N VAL A 260 14.87 -0.20 -9.81
CA VAL A 260 13.49 -0.71 -9.80
C VAL A 260 12.92 -0.71 -11.22
N ILE A 261 12.29 -1.81 -11.61
CA ILE A 261 11.45 -1.89 -12.79
C ILE A 261 10.00 -1.74 -12.33
N THR A 262 9.29 -0.77 -12.89
CA THR A 262 7.89 -0.50 -12.56
C THR A 262 7.09 -0.16 -13.81
N ALA A 263 5.76 0.00 -13.66
CA ALA A 263 4.88 0.31 -14.78
C ALA A 263 4.34 1.74 -14.72
N THR A 264 3.95 2.29 -15.88
CA THR A 264 3.40 3.65 -16.04
C THR A 264 2.15 3.90 -15.22
N ASP A 265 1.45 2.85 -14.78
CA ASP A 265 0.24 2.90 -13.96
C ASP A 265 0.45 2.45 -12.50
N SER A 266 1.68 2.46 -12.01
CA SER A 266 2.03 1.95 -10.66
C SER A 266 1.82 2.96 -9.53
N GLY A 267 1.18 4.10 -9.78
CA GLY A 267 0.78 5.07 -8.76
C GLY A 267 1.94 5.63 -7.96
N GLY A 268 1.88 5.59 -6.63
CA GLY A 268 2.89 6.16 -5.72
C GLY A 268 4.32 5.64 -5.90
N THR A 269 4.52 4.49 -6.55
CA THR A 269 5.84 4.01 -6.94
C THR A 269 6.55 5.00 -7.87
N LEU A 270 5.80 5.65 -8.76
CA LEU A 270 6.31 6.61 -9.75
C LEU A 270 6.81 7.92 -9.12
N GLU A 271 6.51 8.20 -7.87
CA GLU A 271 7.06 9.35 -7.15
C GLU A 271 8.58 9.21 -6.91
N PHE A 272 9.07 7.99 -6.88
CA PHE A 272 10.45 7.67 -6.52
C PHE A 272 11.27 7.15 -7.70
N VAL A 273 10.65 6.47 -8.67
CA VAL A 273 11.34 5.92 -9.83
C VAL A 273 11.44 6.98 -10.93
N ARG A 274 12.67 7.26 -11.35
CA ARG A 274 13.00 8.12 -12.49
C ARG A 274 13.53 7.24 -13.61
N ASP A 275 12.77 7.19 -14.72
CA ASP A 275 13.10 6.35 -15.86
C ASP A 275 14.51 6.65 -16.40
N GLY A 276 15.30 5.60 -16.65
CA GLY A 276 16.67 5.67 -17.13
C GLY A 276 17.70 6.20 -16.10
N VAL A 277 17.30 6.52 -14.86
CA VAL A 277 18.20 7.06 -13.83
C VAL A 277 18.38 6.10 -12.65
N ASN A 278 17.30 5.74 -11.98
CA ASN A 278 17.32 4.83 -10.83
C ASN A 278 16.41 3.62 -11.03
N GLY A 279 15.86 3.47 -12.22
CA GLY A 279 14.97 2.37 -12.59
C GLY A 279 14.49 2.50 -14.02
N ILE A 280 13.56 1.63 -14.38
CA ILE A 280 12.89 1.60 -15.68
C ILE A 280 11.39 1.72 -15.43
N VAL A 281 10.74 2.60 -16.18
CA VAL A 281 9.28 2.72 -16.21
C VAL A 281 8.79 2.24 -17.57
N CYS A 282 8.01 1.16 -17.58
CA CYS A 282 7.53 0.55 -18.82
C CYS A 282 5.99 0.48 -18.86
N GLU A 283 5.43 0.19 -20.03
CA GLU A 283 4.00 -0.09 -20.14
C GLU A 283 3.64 -1.36 -19.35
N PRO A 284 2.42 -1.47 -18.78
CA PRO A 284 1.99 -2.63 -17.99
C PRO A 284 1.67 -3.86 -18.86
N THR A 285 2.54 -4.11 -19.83
CA THR A 285 2.50 -5.27 -20.75
C THR A 285 3.77 -6.08 -20.58
N ALA A 286 3.71 -7.37 -20.93
CA ALA A 286 4.87 -8.25 -20.93
C ALA A 286 5.57 -8.23 -22.28
#